data_0d6decbe13755f68593af05c3d4cc4b1
#
_entry.id   0d6decbe13755f68593af05c3d4cc4b1
#
_cell.length_a   1.000
_cell.length_b   1.000
_cell.length_c   1.000
_cell.angle_alpha   90.00
_cell.angle_beta   90.00
_cell.angle_gamma   90.00
#
_symmetry.space_group_name_H-M   'P 1'
#
loop_
_entity.id
_entity.type
_entity.pdbx_description
1 polymer ?
#
loop_
_entity_poly.entity_id
_entity_poly.type
_entity_poly.pdbx_seq_one_letter_code
_entity_poly.pdbx_strand_id
1 'polypeptide(L)'
;FAYFNYENSSCELENATSDNFILGMALRASTSFNNSSDLLLLELDEAIPLEYNPYYNGWNKSNAIFSGGVSIHHPKGDVKKISTYTSNLITADEDGLTENAFWRVNWAETINGHGVTETGSSGSPIFNHEKLVVGVLSVGTSFCTKPEDPDYYGKLSYSWDSQLDSSKRLDVWLDPIQTFEESITGSYFPCDDTTDHYVPKDSMSIK
;
A
#
# COMPACT_ATOMS: atom_id res chain seq x y z
N PHE A 1 9.97 13.84 -4.17
CA PHE A 1 10.93 12.84 -3.70
C PHE A 1 10.21 11.55 -3.36
N ALA A 2 10.75 10.40 -3.79
CA ALA A 2 10.42 9.08 -3.28
C ALA A 2 11.64 8.57 -2.49
N TYR A 3 11.46 8.29 -1.21
CA TYR A 3 12.50 7.73 -0.35
C TYR A 3 12.34 6.21 -0.28
N PHE A 4 13.48 5.51 -0.27
CA PHE A 4 13.54 4.06 -0.18
C PHE A 4 14.30 3.65 1.08
N ASN A 5 13.92 2.47 1.64
CA ASN A 5 14.60 1.88 2.81
C ASN A 5 14.63 2.80 4.05
N TYR A 6 13.62 3.68 4.19
CA TYR A 6 13.49 4.51 5.38
C TYR A 6 12.94 3.67 6.54
N GLU A 7 13.80 2.83 7.06
CA GLU A 7 13.49 1.85 8.11
C GLU A 7 14.67 1.62 9.04
N ASN A 8 14.41 1.18 10.26
CA ASN A 8 15.45 0.75 11.17
C ASN A 8 15.93 -0.64 10.78
N SER A 9 17.24 -0.90 10.95
CA SER A 9 17.86 -2.20 10.69
C SER A 9 17.51 -3.24 11.77
N SER A 10 17.03 -2.80 12.93
CA SER A 10 16.68 -3.63 14.08
C SER A 10 15.44 -3.08 14.81
N CYS A 11 15.00 -3.77 15.87
CA CYS A 11 13.94 -3.27 16.77
C CYS A 11 14.43 -2.16 17.73
N GLU A 12 15.71 -1.86 17.72
CA GLU A 12 16.26 -0.73 18.46
C GLU A 12 15.88 0.58 17.77
N LEU A 13 15.72 1.65 18.55
CA LEU A 13 15.46 2.99 18.02
C LEU A 13 16.77 3.56 17.45
N GLU A 14 17.02 3.28 16.19
CA GLU A 14 18.12 3.84 15.42
C GLU A 14 17.61 4.93 14.47
N ASN A 15 18.50 5.82 14.05
CA ASN A 15 18.17 6.81 13.03
C ASN A 15 18.22 6.12 11.65
N ALA A 16 17.07 5.96 11.02
CA ALA A 16 17.02 5.58 9.62
C ALA A 16 17.66 6.67 8.74
N THR A 17 18.32 6.27 7.68
CA THR A 17 18.88 7.23 6.71
C THR A 17 17.84 7.53 5.63
N SER A 18 17.88 8.75 5.08
CA SER A 18 17.09 9.19 3.94
C SER A 18 17.97 9.39 2.68
N ASP A 19 19.05 8.62 2.58
CA ASP A 19 20.03 8.79 1.51
C ASP A 19 19.57 8.17 0.19
N ASN A 20 18.68 7.18 0.25
CA ASN A 20 18.12 6.50 -0.91
C ASN A 20 16.86 7.22 -1.37
N PHE A 21 16.95 7.99 -2.44
CA PHE A 21 15.78 8.71 -2.97
C PHE A 21 15.84 8.87 -4.49
N ILE A 22 14.68 9.09 -5.08
CA ILE A 22 14.50 9.49 -6.48
C ILE A 22 13.82 10.86 -6.50
N LEU A 23 14.28 11.71 -7.43
CA LEU A 23 13.69 13.01 -7.74
C LEU A 23 12.81 12.91 -8.97
N GLY A 24 11.68 13.62 -8.93
CA GLY A 24 10.80 13.72 -10.08
C GLY A 24 9.82 12.56 -10.20
N MET A 25 8.58 12.93 -10.51
CA MET A 25 7.47 12.00 -10.71
C MET A 25 6.44 12.63 -11.63
N ALA A 26 5.91 11.85 -12.55
CA ALA A 26 4.79 12.24 -13.40
C ALA A 26 3.47 11.77 -12.78
N LEU A 27 2.49 12.67 -12.71
CA LEU A 27 1.12 12.30 -12.33
C LEU A 27 0.47 11.50 -13.47
N ARG A 28 -0.04 10.31 -13.16
CA ARG A 28 -0.71 9.43 -14.12
C ARG A 28 -2.22 9.39 -13.89
N ALA A 29 -2.65 9.19 -12.65
CA ALA A 29 -4.07 9.23 -12.32
C ALA A 29 -4.31 9.83 -10.94
N SER A 30 -5.43 10.52 -10.77
CA SER A 30 -5.85 11.02 -9.47
C SER A 30 -7.36 11.16 -9.37
N THR A 31 -7.89 10.88 -8.18
CA THR A 31 -9.28 11.15 -7.83
C THR A 31 -9.36 11.79 -6.45
N SER A 32 -10.46 12.50 -6.20
CA SER A 32 -10.68 13.15 -4.92
C SER A 32 -11.42 12.23 -3.95
N PHE A 33 -11.14 12.39 -2.66
CA PHE A 33 -11.89 11.80 -1.56
C PHE A 33 -13.40 12.01 -1.63
N ASN A 34 -13.84 13.23 -2.02
CA ASN A 34 -15.25 13.62 -1.97
C ASN A 34 -16.17 12.93 -2.99
N ASN A 35 -15.61 12.36 -4.04
CA ASN A 35 -16.41 11.79 -5.14
C ASN A 35 -15.83 10.51 -5.74
N SER A 36 -14.85 9.92 -5.10
CA SER A 36 -14.20 8.69 -5.53
C SER A 36 -13.43 8.04 -4.37
N SER A 37 -12.44 7.21 -4.69
CA SER A 37 -11.62 6.40 -3.77
C SER A 37 -10.35 7.08 -3.27
N ASP A 38 -10.17 8.40 -3.51
CA ASP A 38 -8.97 9.15 -3.10
C ASP A 38 -7.67 8.55 -3.65
N LEU A 39 -7.61 8.43 -4.97
CA LEU A 39 -6.48 7.83 -5.68
C LEU A 39 -5.43 8.87 -6.04
N LEU A 40 -4.16 8.51 -5.90
CA LEU A 40 -3.02 9.17 -6.54
C LEU A 40 -2.05 8.12 -7.09
N LEU A 41 -1.85 8.09 -8.41
CA LEU A 41 -0.86 7.27 -9.09
C LEU A 41 0.22 8.17 -9.68
N LEU A 42 1.45 7.93 -9.25
CA LEU A 42 2.65 8.60 -9.73
C LEU A 42 3.57 7.58 -10.41
N GLU A 43 4.22 8.01 -11.48
CA GLU A 43 5.30 7.27 -12.10
C GLU A 43 6.60 7.99 -11.83
N LEU A 44 7.62 7.28 -11.38
CA LEU A 44 8.95 7.84 -11.16
C LEU A 44 9.58 8.23 -12.50
N ASP A 45 10.27 9.38 -12.55
CA ASP A 45 10.95 9.83 -13.76
C ASP A 45 12.19 8.99 -14.10
N GLU A 46 12.72 8.26 -13.12
CA GLU A 46 13.91 7.43 -13.26
C GLU A 46 13.65 6.01 -12.70
N ALA A 47 14.38 5.03 -13.25
CA ALA A 47 14.36 3.67 -12.73
C ALA A 47 14.94 3.63 -11.31
N ILE A 48 14.38 2.77 -10.46
CA ILE A 48 14.87 2.58 -9.09
C ILE A 48 16.24 1.87 -9.16
N PRO A 49 17.31 2.43 -8.54
CA PRO A 49 18.60 1.78 -8.48
C PRO A 49 18.53 0.39 -7.86
N LEU A 50 19.20 -0.59 -8.49
CA LEU A 50 19.17 -1.99 -8.02
C LEU A 50 19.76 -2.16 -6.62
N GLU A 51 20.71 -1.31 -6.24
CA GLU A 51 21.31 -1.28 -4.90
C GLU A 51 20.34 -0.92 -3.79
N TYR A 52 19.18 -0.30 -4.12
CA TYR A 52 18.09 -0.07 -3.17
C TYR A 52 17.31 -1.35 -2.87
N ASN A 53 17.57 -2.42 -3.64
CA ASN A 53 16.89 -3.71 -3.54
C ASN A 53 15.35 -3.57 -3.52
N PRO A 54 14.76 -2.89 -4.52
CA PRO A 54 13.32 -2.61 -4.53
C PRO A 54 12.52 -3.90 -4.70
N TYR A 55 11.46 -4.03 -3.91
CA TYR A 55 10.43 -5.02 -4.15
C TYR A 55 9.20 -4.34 -4.78
N TYR A 56 8.84 -4.78 -5.97
CA TYR A 56 7.65 -4.30 -6.67
C TYR A 56 6.43 -5.08 -6.20
N ASN A 57 5.54 -4.41 -5.49
CA ASN A 57 4.37 -5.06 -4.91
C ASN A 57 3.42 -5.58 -5.99
N GLY A 58 2.88 -6.77 -5.76
CA GLY A 58 1.73 -7.25 -6.48
C GLY A 58 0.44 -6.58 -5.98
N TRP A 59 -0.63 -6.78 -6.72
CA TRP A 59 -1.95 -6.23 -6.39
C TRP A 59 -3.06 -7.24 -6.67
N ASN A 60 -4.22 -7.02 -6.02
CA ASN A 60 -5.45 -7.74 -6.29
C ASN A 60 -6.59 -6.72 -6.42
N LYS A 61 -7.20 -6.66 -7.61
CA LYS A 61 -8.28 -5.72 -7.95
C LYS A 61 -9.67 -6.28 -7.73
N SER A 62 -9.79 -7.49 -7.20
CA SER A 62 -11.12 -8.07 -6.93
C SER A 62 -11.83 -7.28 -5.83
N ASN A 63 -13.15 -7.31 -5.84
CA ASN A 63 -13.97 -6.79 -4.74
C ASN A 63 -14.36 -7.91 -3.76
N ALA A 64 -13.52 -8.93 -3.66
CA ALA A 64 -13.70 -10.04 -2.72
C ALA A 64 -13.49 -9.58 -1.27
N ILE A 65 -14.04 -10.32 -0.32
CA ILE A 65 -13.80 -10.08 1.10
C ILE A 65 -12.40 -10.61 1.45
N PHE A 66 -11.51 -9.73 1.89
CA PHE A 66 -10.18 -10.09 2.36
C PHE A 66 -10.19 -10.22 3.88
N SER A 67 -9.73 -11.36 4.39
CA SER A 67 -9.66 -11.63 5.81
C SER A 67 -8.21 -11.71 6.27
N GLY A 68 -7.82 -10.76 7.12
CA GLY A 68 -6.46 -10.66 7.65
C GLY A 68 -5.43 -10.11 6.65
N GLY A 69 -4.48 -9.39 7.19
CA GLY A 69 -3.39 -8.78 6.45
C GLY A 69 -2.72 -7.66 7.25
N VAL A 70 -2.01 -6.80 6.54
CA VAL A 70 -1.22 -5.73 7.16
C VAL A 70 -1.28 -4.44 6.37
N SER A 71 -0.95 -3.33 7.02
CA SER A 71 -0.50 -2.10 6.36
C SER A 71 0.93 -1.81 6.77
N ILE A 72 1.73 -1.33 5.81
CA ILE A 72 3.09 -0.86 6.03
C ILE A 72 3.10 0.64 5.75
N HIS A 73 3.49 1.44 6.74
CA HIS A 73 3.27 2.88 6.69
C HIS A 73 4.33 3.67 7.48
N HIS A 74 4.29 5.00 7.37
CA HIS A 74 5.20 5.93 8.04
C HIS A 74 4.41 6.97 8.86
N PRO A 75 3.91 6.61 10.06
CA PRO A 75 3.11 7.50 10.88
C PRO A 75 3.95 8.69 11.34
N LYS A 76 3.41 9.92 11.18
CA LYS A 76 4.09 11.17 11.56
C LYS A 76 5.46 11.37 10.90
N GLY A 77 5.72 10.70 9.77
CA GLY A 77 7.03 10.72 9.12
C GLY A 77 8.09 9.90 9.84
N ASP A 78 7.70 9.07 10.79
CA ASP A 78 8.61 8.13 11.46
C ASP A 78 9.02 6.98 10.51
N VAL A 79 10.02 6.22 10.93
CA VAL A 79 10.47 5.03 10.21
C VAL A 79 9.34 4.04 9.97
N LYS A 80 9.53 3.16 9.02
CA LYS A 80 8.55 2.11 8.62
C LYS A 80 7.95 1.40 9.83
N LYS A 81 6.62 1.33 9.88
CA LYS A 81 5.84 0.62 10.88
C LYS A 81 4.88 -0.34 10.19
N ILE A 82 4.37 -1.28 10.96
CA ILE A 82 3.39 -2.27 10.52
C ILE A 82 2.18 -2.26 11.44
N SER A 83 0.99 -2.29 10.85
CA SER A 83 -0.28 -2.50 11.56
C SER A 83 -0.94 -3.74 10.99
N THR A 84 -1.55 -4.56 11.85
CA THR A 84 -2.12 -5.85 11.48
C THR A 84 -3.63 -5.83 11.68
N TYR A 85 -4.37 -6.43 10.77
CA TYR A 85 -5.79 -6.73 10.94
C TYR A 85 -6.02 -8.25 10.77
N THR A 86 -6.95 -8.80 11.55
CA THR A 86 -7.27 -10.24 11.57
C THR A 86 -8.73 -10.52 11.21
N SER A 87 -9.55 -9.48 11.14
CA SER A 87 -10.94 -9.55 10.70
C SER A 87 -11.06 -9.29 9.20
N ASN A 88 -12.27 -9.44 8.68
CA ASN A 88 -12.56 -9.08 7.30
C ASN A 88 -12.47 -7.56 7.08
N LEU A 89 -11.90 -7.16 5.93
CA LEU A 89 -12.17 -5.83 5.39
C LEU A 89 -13.65 -5.79 4.97
N ILE A 90 -14.34 -4.74 5.38
CA ILE A 90 -15.74 -4.52 5.00
C ILE A 90 -15.84 -3.28 4.13
N THR A 91 -16.83 -3.23 3.25
CA THR A 91 -17.13 -2.00 2.53
C THR A 91 -17.60 -0.94 3.51
N ALA A 92 -16.96 0.21 3.49
CA ALA A 92 -17.36 1.34 4.32
C ALA A 92 -18.73 1.90 3.88
N ASP A 93 -19.52 2.32 4.85
CA ASP A 93 -20.92 2.77 4.69
C ASP A 93 -21.15 4.03 5.56
N GLU A 94 -20.07 4.75 5.89
CA GLU A 94 -20.12 5.94 6.71
C GLU A 94 -20.43 7.20 5.88
N ASP A 95 -21.20 8.12 6.48
CA ASP A 95 -21.56 9.41 5.87
C ASP A 95 -20.31 10.18 5.43
N GLY A 96 -20.35 10.69 4.21
CA GLY A 96 -19.26 11.47 3.62
C GLY A 96 -18.26 10.66 2.81
N LEU A 97 -18.34 9.33 2.84
CA LEU A 97 -17.57 8.47 1.95
C LEU A 97 -18.34 8.20 0.65
N THR A 98 -17.60 8.06 -0.44
CA THR A 98 -18.20 7.60 -1.70
C THR A 98 -18.64 6.14 -1.56
N GLU A 99 -19.88 5.86 -1.91
CA GLU A 99 -20.48 4.53 -1.81
C GLU A 99 -19.62 3.47 -2.53
N ASN A 100 -19.39 2.34 -1.88
CA ASN A 100 -18.60 1.22 -2.37
C ASN A 100 -17.11 1.50 -2.65
N ALA A 101 -16.60 2.72 -2.42
CA ALA A 101 -15.25 3.12 -2.80
C ALA A 101 -14.17 2.80 -1.74
N PHE A 102 -14.56 2.47 -0.52
CA PHE A 102 -13.60 2.31 0.58
C PHE A 102 -13.75 0.98 1.30
N TRP A 103 -12.60 0.43 1.73
CA TRP A 103 -12.49 -0.58 2.77
C TRP A 103 -12.46 0.09 4.13
N ARG A 104 -13.23 -0.45 5.08
CA ARG A 104 -13.09 -0.17 6.50
C ARG A 104 -12.26 -1.26 7.14
N VAL A 105 -11.23 -0.89 7.89
CA VAL A 105 -10.36 -1.79 8.64
C VAL A 105 -10.41 -1.46 10.13
N ASN A 106 -10.42 -2.50 10.97
CA ASN A 106 -10.16 -2.40 12.40
C ASN A 106 -8.86 -3.14 12.70
N TRP A 107 -7.95 -2.49 13.40
CA TRP A 107 -6.65 -3.05 13.75
C TRP A 107 -6.77 -4.08 14.85
N ALA A 108 -5.84 -5.01 14.89
CA ALA A 108 -5.81 -6.08 15.86
C ALA A 108 -4.57 -5.99 16.74
N GLU A 109 -4.74 -6.26 18.03
CA GLU A 109 -3.61 -6.49 18.92
C GLU A 109 -2.90 -7.80 18.53
N THR A 110 -1.57 -7.76 18.54
CA THR A 110 -0.70 -8.90 18.25
C THR A 110 0.34 -9.05 19.33
N ILE A 111 1.16 -10.10 19.27
CA ILE A 111 2.30 -10.27 20.17
C ILE A 111 3.29 -9.09 20.11
N ASN A 112 3.30 -8.35 19.01
CA ASN A 112 4.15 -7.17 18.80
C ASN A 112 3.46 -5.85 19.16
N GLY A 113 2.27 -5.91 19.78
CA GLY A 113 1.48 -4.76 20.18
C GLY A 113 0.29 -4.50 19.26
N HIS A 114 -0.39 -3.40 19.51
CA HIS A 114 -1.56 -2.94 18.76
C HIS A 114 -1.13 -1.80 17.81
N GLY A 115 -0.67 -2.15 16.62
CA GLY A 115 -0.31 -1.18 15.59
C GLY A 115 -1.55 -0.51 15.01
N VAL A 116 -1.46 0.79 14.76
CA VAL A 116 -2.51 1.63 14.15
C VAL A 116 -1.87 2.59 13.15
N THR A 117 -2.67 3.20 12.28
CA THR A 117 -2.15 4.33 11.49
C THR A 117 -2.29 5.66 12.25
N GLU A 118 -1.58 6.67 11.82
CA GLU A 118 -1.70 8.04 12.32
C GLU A 118 -1.47 9.03 11.17
N THR A 119 -1.68 10.31 11.41
CA THR A 119 -1.38 11.38 10.46
C THR A 119 0.01 11.18 9.83
N GLY A 120 0.11 11.27 8.51
CA GLY A 120 1.34 10.99 7.74
C GLY A 120 1.38 9.58 7.16
N SER A 121 0.53 8.65 7.63
CA SER A 121 0.39 7.33 7.03
C SER A 121 -0.45 7.34 5.73
N SER A 122 -1.11 8.44 5.39
CA SER A 122 -1.93 8.59 4.17
C SER A 122 -1.14 8.18 2.93
N GLY A 123 -1.80 7.45 2.02
CA GLY A 123 -1.16 6.90 0.83
C GLY A 123 -0.51 5.53 1.04
N SER A 124 -0.43 5.03 2.28
CA SER A 124 0.13 3.70 2.55
C SER A 124 -0.77 2.58 2.05
N PRO A 125 -0.19 1.47 1.55
CA PRO A 125 -0.96 0.33 1.08
C PRO A 125 -1.51 -0.51 2.22
N ILE A 126 -2.69 -1.12 1.98
CA ILE A 126 -3.17 -2.25 2.75
C ILE A 126 -3.02 -3.52 1.93
N PHE A 127 -2.45 -4.54 2.54
CA PHE A 127 -2.19 -5.84 1.94
C PHE A 127 -3.16 -6.88 2.49
N ASN A 128 -3.62 -7.79 1.64
CA ASN A 128 -4.32 -9.00 2.06
C ASN A 128 -3.33 -10.06 2.60
N HIS A 129 -3.86 -11.21 3.02
CA HIS A 129 -3.03 -12.31 3.54
C HIS A 129 -2.07 -12.92 2.49
N GLU A 130 -2.33 -12.70 1.19
CA GLU A 130 -1.45 -13.09 0.09
C GLU A 130 -0.35 -12.06 -0.20
N LYS A 131 -0.28 -11.00 0.62
CA LYS A 131 0.67 -9.87 0.48
C LYS A 131 0.46 -9.04 -0.80
N LEU A 132 -0.76 -8.99 -1.30
CA LEU A 132 -1.15 -8.19 -2.46
C LEU A 132 -1.83 -6.90 -2.00
N VAL A 133 -1.51 -5.80 -2.65
CA VAL A 133 -2.15 -4.50 -2.40
C VAL A 133 -3.61 -4.57 -2.81
N VAL A 134 -4.51 -4.20 -1.90
CA VAL A 134 -5.96 -4.18 -2.13
C VAL A 134 -6.60 -2.81 -1.89
N GLY A 135 -5.82 -1.85 -1.41
CA GLY A 135 -6.28 -0.48 -1.17
C GLY A 135 -5.16 0.45 -0.68
N VAL A 136 -5.48 1.73 -0.59
CA VAL A 136 -4.57 2.82 -0.20
C VAL A 136 -5.23 3.67 0.88
N LEU A 137 -4.51 3.99 1.96
CA LEU A 137 -5.04 4.74 3.10
C LEU A 137 -5.43 6.16 2.69
N SER A 138 -6.67 6.50 2.94
CA SER A 138 -7.25 7.81 2.68
C SER A 138 -7.48 8.59 3.97
N VAL A 139 -8.26 8.06 4.88
CA VAL A 139 -8.65 8.71 6.13
C VAL A 139 -8.80 7.67 7.24
N GLY A 140 -8.65 8.11 8.47
CA GLY A 140 -8.84 7.24 9.63
C GLY A 140 -9.03 8.02 10.91
N THR A 141 -9.52 7.33 11.91
CA THR A 141 -9.74 7.84 13.26
C THR A 141 -8.96 7.06 14.31
N SER A 142 -8.20 6.03 13.88
CA SER A 142 -7.32 5.30 14.79
C SER A 142 -6.15 6.15 15.25
N PHE A 143 -5.74 5.96 16.49
CA PHE A 143 -4.56 6.54 17.12
C PHE A 143 -4.04 5.57 18.18
N CYS A 144 -2.79 5.71 18.61
CA CYS A 144 -2.25 4.91 19.73
C CYS A 144 -3.11 4.97 20.99
N THR A 145 -3.88 6.05 21.20
CA THR A 145 -4.82 6.20 22.34
C THR A 145 -6.23 5.73 22.01
N LYS A 146 -6.52 5.37 20.78
CA LYS A 146 -7.80 4.90 20.27
C LYS A 146 -7.58 3.82 19.21
N PRO A 147 -6.97 2.70 19.58
CA PRO A 147 -6.58 1.66 18.63
C PRO A 147 -7.77 0.90 18.03
N GLU A 148 -8.94 0.97 18.66
CA GLU A 148 -10.18 0.31 18.21
C GLU A 148 -10.94 1.13 17.15
N ASP A 149 -10.59 2.41 16.96
CA ASP A 149 -11.25 3.25 15.95
C ASP A 149 -10.84 2.78 14.54
N PRO A 150 -11.75 2.85 13.56
CA PRO A 150 -11.47 2.34 12.21
C PRO A 150 -10.65 3.30 11.37
N ASP A 151 -9.97 2.72 10.36
CA ASP A 151 -9.38 3.46 9.24
C ASP A 151 -10.01 3.03 7.92
N TYR A 152 -9.90 3.90 6.89
CA TYR A 152 -10.56 3.74 5.61
C TYR A 152 -9.55 3.83 4.46
N TYR A 153 -9.56 2.80 3.63
CA TYR A 153 -8.66 2.64 2.50
C TYR A 153 -9.45 2.69 1.19
N GLY A 154 -9.08 3.59 0.28
CA GLY A 154 -9.62 3.57 -1.07
C GLY A 154 -9.38 2.21 -1.71
N LYS A 155 -10.46 1.55 -2.18
CA LYS A 155 -10.40 0.23 -2.80
C LYS A 155 -9.64 0.27 -4.11
N LEU A 156 -8.70 -0.65 -4.31
CA LEU A 156 -8.06 -0.83 -5.60
C LEU A 156 -9.07 -1.23 -6.67
N SER A 157 -10.03 -2.09 -6.32
CA SER A 157 -11.12 -2.52 -7.21
C SER A 157 -11.96 -1.35 -7.72
N TYR A 158 -12.26 -0.37 -6.87
CA TYR A 158 -13.00 0.82 -7.26
C TYR A 158 -12.15 1.75 -8.12
N SER A 159 -10.88 1.96 -7.75
CA SER A 159 -9.94 2.80 -8.48
C SER A 159 -9.57 2.22 -9.86
N TRP A 160 -9.86 0.94 -10.10
CA TRP A 160 -9.41 0.23 -11.30
C TRP A 160 -10.03 0.81 -12.57
N ASP A 161 -11.36 0.84 -12.65
CA ASP A 161 -12.10 1.20 -13.87
C ASP A 161 -13.43 1.94 -13.62
N SER A 162 -13.71 2.36 -12.38
CA SER A 162 -14.99 3.03 -12.04
C SER A 162 -15.18 4.38 -12.73
N GLN A 163 -14.11 4.98 -13.27
CA GLN A 163 -14.14 6.28 -13.94
C GLN A 163 -13.93 6.12 -15.44
N LEU A 164 -14.63 6.95 -16.25
CA LEU A 164 -14.48 6.94 -17.71
C LEU A 164 -13.16 7.59 -18.17
N ASP A 165 -12.69 8.58 -17.43
CA ASP A 165 -11.47 9.34 -17.73
C ASP A 165 -10.24 8.54 -17.31
N SER A 166 -9.33 8.27 -18.26
CA SER A 166 -8.09 7.53 -18.03
C SER A 166 -7.16 8.17 -16.98
N SER A 167 -7.27 9.48 -16.78
CA SER A 167 -6.52 10.18 -15.73
C SER A 167 -7.10 9.98 -14.32
N LYS A 168 -8.16 9.17 -14.18
CA LYS A 168 -8.87 8.92 -12.92
C LYS A 168 -9.03 7.43 -12.59
N ARG A 169 -8.33 6.55 -13.30
CA ARG A 169 -8.41 5.10 -13.11
C ARG A 169 -7.07 4.41 -13.32
N LEU A 170 -6.94 3.20 -12.82
CA LEU A 170 -5.66 2.48 -12.75
C LEU A 170 -5.41 1.54 -13.92
N ASP A 171 -6.44 0.93 -14.50
CA ASP A 171 -6.33 -0.14 -15.49
C ASP A 171 -5.46 0.22 -16.70
N VAL A 172 -5.60 1.46 -17.19
CA VAL A 172 -4.83 1.95 -18.35
C VAL A 172 -3.33 2.08 -18.08
N TRP A 173 -2.93 2.11 -16.81
CA TRP A 173 -1.55 2.25 -16.37
C TRP A 173 -0.96 0.96 -15.83
N LEU A 174 -1.74 0.17 -15.09
CA LEU A 174 -1.28 -1.04 -14.42
C LEU A 174 -1.57 -2.33 -15.20
N ASP A 175 -2.45 -2.26 -16.22
CA ASP A 175 -2.73 -3.34 -17.17
C ASP A 175 -2.93 -2.81 -18.60
N PRO A 176 -1.93 -2.08 -19.16
CA PRO A 176 -2.06 -1.38 -20.45
C PRO A 176 -2.30 -2.32 -21.64
N ILE A 177 -1.95 -3.58 -21.52
CA ILE A 177 -2.17 -4.61 -22.58
C ILE A 177 -3.45 -5.41 -22.36
N GLN A 178 -4.22 -5.07 -21.33
CA GLN A 178 -5.53 -5.65 -21.03
C GLN A 178 -5.47 -7.19 -20.86
N THR A 179 -4.61 -7.63 -19.97
CA THR A 179 -4.51 -9.05 -19.59
C THR A 179 -5.77 -9.54 -18.90
N PHE A 180 -6.53 -8.61 -18.28
CA PHE A 180 -7.72 -8.87 -17.46
C PHE A 180 -7.45 -9.72 -16.21
N GLU A 181 -6.18 -9.92 -15.85
CA GLU A 181 -5.84 -10.61 -14.63
C GLU A 181 -6.46 -9.92 -13.41
N GLU A 182 -6.99 -10.71 -12.50
CA GLU A 182 -7.60 -10.20 -11.27
C GLU A 182 -6.56 -9.82 -10.22
N SER A 183 -5.39 -10.45 -10.29
CA SER A 183 -4.25 -10.18 -9.42
C SER A 183 -2.93 -10.50 -10.11
N ILE A 184 -1.88 -9.82 -9.71
CA ILE A 184 -0.49 -10.16 -10.05
C ILE A 184 0.33 -10.28 -8.78
N THR A 185 1.32 -11.17 -8.78
CA THR A 185 2.27 -11.30 -7.65
C THR A 185 3.36 -10.25 -7.75
N GLY A 186 3.91 -9.86 -6.58
CA GLY A 186 5.06 -8.96 -6.55
C GLY A 186 6.37 -9.68 -6.90
N SER A 187 7.39 -8.89 -7.24
CA SER A 187 8.71 -9.39 -7.61
C SER A 187 9.80 -8.37 -7.28
N TYR A 188 11.04 -8.84 -7.07
CA TYR A 188 12.23 -7.99 -7.02
C TYR A 188 12.67 -7.52 -8.42
N PHE A 189 12.37 -8.30 -9.47
CA PHE A 189 12.78 -8.03 -10.86
C PHE A 189 11.61 -8.28 -11.82
N PRO A 190 10.61 -7.38 -11.86
CA PRO A 190 9.38 -7.62 -12.64
C PRO A 190 9.60 -7.65 -14.16
N CYS A 191 10.73 -7.14 -14.65
CA CYS A 191 11.03 -7.02 -16.08
C CYS A 191 12.19 -7.89 -16.55
N ASP A 192 12.70 -8.80 -15.70
CA ASP A 192 13.85 -9.62 -16.05
C ASP A 192 13.39 -11.01 -16.53
N ASP A 193 13.45 -11.24 -17.84
CA ASP A 193 13.24 -12.55 -18.46
C ASP A 193 14.44 -13.49 -18.28
N THR A 194 15.52 -13.02 -17.65
CA THR A 194 16.69 -13.84 -17.39
C THR A 194 16.51 -14.66 -16.12
N THR A 195 16.52 -15.96 -16.28
CA THR A 195 16.42 -16.97 -15.22
C THR A 195 17.62 -17.03 -14.27
N ASP A 196 18.37 -15.94 -14.15
CA ASP A 196 19.46 -15.84 -13.18
C ASP A 196 18.92 -15.40 -11.83
N HIS A 197 18.79 -16.39 -10.99
CA HIS A 197 18.27 -16.32 -9.63
C HIS A 197 19.06 -15.34 -8.76
N TYR A 198 18.46 -14.20 -8.46
CA TYR A 198 18.83 -13.47 -7.25
C TYR A 198 18.39 -14.33 -6.04
N VAL A 199 19.35 -14.91 -5.37
CA VAL A 199 19.13 -15.47 -4.03
C VAL A 199 19.26 -14.31 -3.06
N PRO A 200 18.18 -13.89 -2.36
CA PRO A 200 18.29 -12.87 -1.32
C PRO A 200 19.36 -13.33 -0.31
N LYS A 201 20.32 -12.47 -0.05
CA LYS A 201 21.22 -12.70 1.07
C LYS A 201 20.38 -12.67 2.34
N ASP A 202 20.29 -13.85 2.93
CA ASP A 202 19.67 -14.14 4.22
C ASP A 202 18.16 -13.89 4.33
N SER A 203 17.42 -15.00 4.20
CA SER A 203 16.15 -15.11 4.89
C SER A 203 16.35 -14.73 6.36
N MET A 204 15.98 -13.51 6.76
CA MET A 204 15.87 -13.20 8.18
C MET A 204 14.88 -14.21 8.78
N SER A 205 15.43 -15.19 9.48
CA SER A 205 14.64 -16.01 10.39
C SER A 205 14.14 -15.07 11.48
N ILE A 206 12.88 -14.74 11.42
CA ILE A 206 12.18 -14.15 12.57
C ILE A 206 12.22 -15.21 13.66
N LYS A 207 13.03 -14.98 14.66
CA LYS A 207 12.97 -15.72 15.93
C LYS A 207 11.91 -15.08 16.82
#